data_d904f7d50a6a4430cd68b50c064a7801
#
_entry.id   d904f7d50a6a4430cd68b50c064a7801
#
_cell.length_a   1.000
_cell.length_b   1.000
_cell.length_c   1.000
_cell.angle_alpha   90.00
_cell.angle_beta   90.00
_cell.angle_gamma   90.00
#
_symmetry.space_group_name_H-M   'P 1'
#
loop_
_entity.id
_entity.type
_entity.pdbx_description
1 polymer ?
#
loop_
_entity_poly.entity_id
_entity_poly.type
_entity_poly.pdbx_seq_one_letter_code
_entity_poly.pdbx_strand_id
1 'polypeptide(L)'
;MDKKIEETREFLQTIGMPKAQQADICCYVILAMAGIKPDMSWSEATNEWIRIHDIIQFVNTFYGMSYAENSRETFRKQALHRFRTAALIEDNGKATNSPNYRYRLTEETIKILRTMKTPAWKESIKWFLYYHEKLIDLYASKKKMTMMPVNINGESFKFSTGKHNELQKAIIEEFAPRFAPNSECLYVGDTIEKDLVKNVEKLKELGFEITLHDKMPDVVLYREDKDWIYFVESVTSVGPMDPKRILEIEEMTKDVMAGKIFVTAFLDFKTYKKFAEELAWETEVWIAEMPEHMIHLNGDRFMGPR
;
A
#
# COMPACT_ATOMS: atom_id res chain seq x y z
N MET A 1 -30.15 16.36 3.44
CA MET A 1 -28.88 15.77 3.92
C MET A 1 -27.74 16.51 3.23
N ASP A 2 -26.72 16.90 3.94
CA ASP A 2 -25.62 17.70 3.34
C ASP A 2 -24.88 16.84 2.31
N LYS A 3 -24.77 17.36 1.09
CA LYS A 3 -24.11 16.70 -0.05
C LYS A 3 -22.69 16.23 0.28
N LYS A 4 -21.95 17.03 1.06
CA LYS A 4 -20.58 16.70 1.46
C LYS A 4 -20.51 15.51 2.41
N ILE A 5 -21.51 15.32 3.26
CA ILE A 5 -21.58 14.17 4.16
C ILE A 5 -21.80 12.89 3.34
N GLU A 6 -22.70 12.91 2.36
CA GLU A 6 -22.94 11.75 1.48
C GLU A 6 -21.72 11.40 0.64
N GLU A 7 -21.07 12.41 0.06
CA GLU A 7 -19.83 12.22 -0.69
C GLU A 7 -18.71 11.61 0.18
N THR A 8 -18.58 12.07 1.42
CA THR A 8 -17.60 11.51 2.37
C THR A 8 -17.96 10.08 2.76
N ARG A 9 -19.24 9.79 2.94
CA ARG A 9 -19.73 8.43 3.23
C ARG A 9 -19.42 7.49 2.06
N GLU A 10 -19.67 7.93 0.82
CA GLU A 10 -19.30 7.20 -0.39
C GLU A 10 -17.79 6.89 -0.43
N PHE A 11 -16.94 7.87 -0.11
CA PHE A 11 -15.50 7.66 0.02
C PHE A 11 -15.16 6.57 1.04
N LEU A 12 -15.65 6.71 2.29
CA LEU A 12 -15.38 5.73 3.36
C LEU A 12 -15.88 4.33 3.02
N GLN A 13 -17.04 4.23 2.37
CA GLN A 13 -17.58 2.95 1.88
C GLN A 13 -16.69 2.36 0.78
N THR A 14 -16.28 3.17 -0.18
CA THR A 14 -15.50 2.71 -1.34
C THR A 14 -14.11 2.19 -0.95
N ILE A 15 -13.49 2.79 0.08
CA ILE A 15 -12.21 2.30 0.62
C ILE A 15 -12.37 1.14 1.62
N GLY A 16 -13.59 0.61 1.80
CA GLY A 16 -13.85 -0.58 2.61
C GLY A 16 -13.93 -0.33 4.12
N MET A 17 -14.15 0.92 4.57
CA MET A 17 -14.35 1.16 6.01
C MET A 17 -15.63 0.47 6.51
N PRO A 18 -15.59 -0.14 7.72
CA PRO A 18 -16.76 -0.79 8.31
C PRO A 18 -17.94 0.19 8.45
N LYS A 19 -19.18 -0.32 8.42
CA LYS A 19 -20.42 0.46 8.48
C LYS A 19 -20.46 1.44 9.67
N ALA A 20 -19.90 1.06 10.82
CA ALA A 20 -19.81 1.93 12.00
C ALA A 20 -18.95 3.18 11.76
N GLN A 21 -17.95 3.10 10.89
CA GLN A 21 -17.06 4.21 10.49
C GLN A 21 -17.59 5.01 9.29
N GLN A 22 -18.79 4.71 8.81
CA GLN A 22 -19.52 5.47 7.80
C GLN A 22 -20.60 6.38 8.40
N ALA A 23 -20.70 6.44 9.73
CA ALA A 23 -21.63 7.30 10.45
C ALA A 23 -21.27 8.79 10.29
N ASP A 24 -22.26 9.68 10.46
CA ASP A 24 -22.10 11.13 10.26
C ASP A 24 -20.91 11.72 11.01
N ILE A 25 -20.70 11.31 12.27
CA ILE A 25 -19.55 11.78 13.06
C ILE A 25 -18.21 11.46 12.39
N CYS A 26 -18.11 10.32 11.73
CA CYS A 26 -16.92 9.90 10.98
C CYS A 26 -16.72 10.74 9.71
N CYS A 27 -17.83 11.05 9.02
CA CYS A 27 -17.83 11.95 7.87
C CYS A 27 -17.39 13.36 8.27
N TYR A 28 -17.92 13.88 9.36
CA TYR A 28 -17.54 15.20 9.91
C TYR A 28 -16.05 15.29 10.24
N VAL A 29 -15.45 14.22 10.78
CA VAL A 29 -14.02 14.18 11.07
C VAL A 29 -13.20 14.32 9.82
N ILE A 30 -13.52 13.57 8.75
CA ILE A 30 -12.80 13.67 7.46
C ILE A 30 -12.96 15.08 6.87
N LEU A 31 -14.18 15.63 6.87
CA LEU A 31 -14.47 16.97 6.34
C LEU A 31 -13.68 18.06 7.08
N ALA A 32 -13.67 17.99 8.42
CA ALA A 32 -12.93 18.94 9.24
C ALA A 32 -11.42 18.83 9.03
N MET A 33 -10.90 17.61 8.95
CA MET A 33 -9.46 17.37 8.71
C MET A 33 -9.01 17.78 7.32
N ALA A 34 -9.91 17.67 6.32
CA ALA A 34 -9.67 18.14 4.96
C ALA A 34 -9.93 19.65 4.79
N GLY A 35 -10.48 20.33 5.81
CA GLY A 35 -10.86 21.74 5.75
C GLY A 35 -12.02 22.03 4.77
N ILE A 36 -12.81 21.01 4.40
CA ILE A 36 -13.89 21.12 3.41
C ILE A 36 -15.17 21.62 4.06
N LYS A 37 -15.63 22.80 3.65
CA LYS A 37 -16.92 23.39 3.99
C LYS A 37 -18.00 22.92 2.99
N PRO A 38 -19.30 23.11 3.27
CA PRO A 38 -20.38 22.62 2.42
C PRO A 38 -20.27 23.00 0.93
N ASP A 39 -19.84 24.21 0.64
CA ASP A 39 -19.78 24.77 -0.70
C ASP A 39 -18.42 24.63 -1.41
N MET A 40 -17.41 24.06 -0.73
CA MET A 40 -16.06 23.94 -1.28
C MET A 40 -15.92 22.76 -2.24
N SER A 41 -15.01 22.87 -3.20
CA SER A 41 -14.59 21.76 -4.03
C SER A 41 -13.66 20.82 -3.27
N TRP A 42 -13.67 19.53 -3.58
CA TRP A 42 -12.71 18.57 -3.01
C TRP A 42 -11.26 18.87 -3.42
N SER A 43 -11.04 19.50 -4.55
CA SER A 43 -9.71 19.95 -4.98
C SER A 43 -9.07 20.96 -4.03
N GLU A 44 -9.88 21.65 -3.22
CA GLU A 44 -9.44 22.65 -2.23
C GLU A 44 -9.08 22.02 -0.86
N ALA A 45 -9.17 20.69 -0.74
CA ALA A 45 -8.87 20.01 0.50
C ALA A 45 -7.44 20.29 0.96
N THR A 46 -7.29 20.58 2.26
CA THR A 46 -6.02 20.90 2.92
C THR A 46 -5.53 19.72 3.79
N ASN A 47 -4.31 19.79 4.26
CA ASN A 47 -3.69 18.75 5.09
C ASN A 47 -2.95 19.36 6.29
N GLU A 48 -3.67 20.11 7.09
CA GLU A 48 -3.12 20.81 8.25
C GLU A 48 -3.22 19.97 9.53
N TRP A 49 -2.27 20.20 10.45
CA TRP A 49 -2.30 19.61 11.78
C TRP A 49 -3.43 20.22 12.62
N ILE A 50 -4.41 19.41 13.03
CA ILE A 50 -5.63 19.86 13.74
C ILE A 50 -5.81 19.10 15.04
N ARG A 51 -6.33 19.77 16.08
CA ARG A 51 -6.72 19.16 17.38
C ARG A 51 -8.16 18.68 17.32
N ILE A 52 -8.55 17.77 18.22
CA ILE A 52 -9.96 17.35 18.35
C ILE A 52 -10.88 18.54 18.65
N HIS A 53 -10.42 19.48 19.46
CA HIS A 53 -11.16 20.72 19.72
C HIS A 53 -11.47 21.48 18.42
N ASP A 54 -10.47 21.65 17.57
CA ASP A 54 -10.62 22.39 16.31
C ASP A 54 -11.53 21.66 15.32
N ILE A 55 -11.52 20.31 15.33
CA ILE A 55 -12.47 19.48 14.57
C ILE A 55 -13.90 19.75 15.01
N ILE A 56 -14.17 19.71 16.34
CA ILE A 56 -15.49 19.98 16.90
C ILE A 56 -15.96 21.41 16.54
N GLN A 57 -15.09 22.40 16.70
CA GLN A 57 -15.38 23.79 16.33
C GLN A 57 -15.72 23.93 14.83
N PHE A 58 -14.94 23.29 13.96
CA PHE A 58 -15.19 23.31 12.53
C PHE A 58 -16.57 22.73 12.18
N VAL A 59 -16.91 21.57 12.75
CA VAL A 59 -18.18 20.88 12.51
C VAL A 59 -19.36 21.72 13.03
N ASN A 60 -19.24 22.29 14.21
CA ASN A 60 -20.28 23.16 14.76
C ASN A 60 -20.49 24.42 13.91
N THR A 61 -19.39 25.04 13.46
CA THR A 61 -19.46 26.30 12.71
C THR A 61 -20.00 26.11 11.30
N PHE A 62 -19.53 25.10 10.58
CA PHE A 62 -19.80 24.97 9.14
C PHE A 62 -20.86 23.95 8.78
N TYR A 63 -21.17 23.02 9.69
CA TYR A 63 -22.17 21.95 9.46
C TYR A 63 -23.38 22.06 10.40
N GLY A 64 -23.50 23.18 11.13
CA GLY A 64 -24.67 23.47 11.96
C GLY A 64 -24.89 22.50 13.14
N MET A 65 -23.83 21.81 13.56
CA MET A 65 -23.90 20.89 14.68
C MET A 65 -23.70 21.61 16.02
N SER A 66 -24.02 20.93 17.13
CA SER A 66 -23.90 21.47 18.48
C SER A 66 -23.17 20.49 19.40
N TYR A 67 -22.02 19.96 18.94
CA TYR A 67 -21.21 19.09 19.78
C TYR A 67 -20.54 19.87 20.91
N ALA A 68 -20.72 19.39 22.16
CA ALA A 68 -20.04 19.95 23.32
C ALA A 68 -18.62 19.43 23.44
N GLU A 69 -17.77 20.11 24.21
CA GLU A 69 -16.37 19.73 24.43
C GLU A 69 -16.19 18.32 25.04
N ASN A 70 -17.12 17.83 25.83
CA ASN A 70 -17.11 16.47 26.36
C ASN A 70 -17.33 15.40 25.29
N SER A 71 -17.74 15.77 24.06
CA SER A 71 -17.82 14.85 22.90
C SER A 71 -16.45 14.40 22.37
N ARG A 72 -15.34 15.00 22.83
CA ARG A 72 -13.97 14.66 22.37
C ARG A 72 -13.70 13.16 22.40
N GLU A 73 -14.12 12.49 23.46
CA GLU A 73 -13.87 11.05 23.58
C GLU A 73 -14.67 10.24 22.56
N THR A 74 -15.87 10.69 22.19
CA THR A 74 -16.68 10.08 21.13
C THR A 74 -15.99 10.22 19.77
N PHE A 75 -15.53 11.43 19.41
CA PHE A 75 -14.77 11.68 18.20
C PHE A 75 -13.50 10.82 18.15
N ARG A 76 -12.77 10.74 19.27
CA ARG A 76 -11.56 9.95 19.38
C ARG A 76 -11.81 8.46 19.16
N LYS A 77 -12.80 7.86 19.83
CA LYS A 77 -13.08 6.42 19.79
C LYS A 77 -13.76 5.98 18.50
N GLN A 78 -14.74 6.72 18.02
CA GLN A 78 -15.53 6.32 16.86
C GLN A 78 -14.84 6.59 15.54
N ALA A 79 -14.07 7.68 15.43
CA ALA A 79 -13.44 8.08 14.19
C ALA A 79 -11.91 8.07 14.26
N LEU A 80 -11.28 8.96 15.02
CA LEU A 80 -9.84 9.21 14.93
C LEU A 80 -8.99 7.97 15.21
N HIS A 81 -9.31 7.19 16.24
CA HIS A 81 -8.56 5.97 16.52
C HIS A 81 -8.68 4.95 15.38
N ARG A 82 -9.88 4.79 14.80
CA ARG A 82 -10.14 3.87 13.69
C ARG A 82 -9.47 4.32 12.40
N PHE A 83 -9.58 5.60 12.08
CA PHE A 83 -8.93 6.18 10.90
C PHE A 83 -7.40 6.11 10.97
N ARG A 84 -6.82 6.27 12.17
CA ARG A 84 -5.39 6.08 12.35
C ARG A 84 -4.97 4.63 12.13
N THR A 85 -5.73 3.67 12.66
CA THR A 85 -5.48 2.24 12.44
C THR A 85 -5.60 1.88 10.95
N ALA A 86 -6.52 2.52 10.22
CA ALA A 86 -6.71 2.35 8.79
C ALA A 86 -5.76 3.20 7.93
N ALA A 87 -4.74 3.83 8.51
CA ALA A 87 -3.80 4.70 7.81
C ALA A 87 -4.44 5.85 6.99
N LEU A 88 -5.66 6.27 7.35
CA LEU A 88 -6.31 7.44 6.74
C LEU A 88 -5.78 8.74 7.34
N ILE A 89 -5.39 8.70 8.59
CA ILE A 89 -4.84 9.84 9.33
C ILE A 89 -3.59 9.43 10.08
N GLU A 90 -2.76 10.41 10.40
CA GLU A 90 -1.60 10.26 11.26
C GLU A 90 -1.66 11.24 12.44
N ASP A 91 -0.93 10.93 13.49
CA ASP A 91 -0.71 11.84 14.62
C ASP A 91 0.72 12.37 14.64
N ASN A 92 0.95 13.44 15.38
CA ASN A 92 2.27 14.09 15.48
C ASN A 92 3.24 13.43 16.48
N GLY A 93 2.96 12.21 16.92
CA GLY A 93 3.83 11.42 17.80
C GLY A 93 3.93 11.90 19.26
N LYS A 94 3.23 12.97 19.64
CA LYS A 94 3.23 13.46 21.02
C LYS A 94 2.36 12.59 21.93
N ALA A 95 2.48 12.74 23.23
CA ALA A 95 1.63 12.04 24.19
C ALA A 95 0.14 12.43 23.99
N THR A 96 -0.77 11.48 24.08
CA THR A 96 -2.21 11.69 23.80
C THR A 96 -2.89 12.67 24.73
N ASN A 97 -2.33 12.92 25.94
CA ASN A 97 -2.77 13.93 26.89
C ASN A 97 -2.09 15.29 26.69
N SER A 98 -1.18 15.40 25.72
CA SER A 98 -0.51 16.67 25.45
C SER A 98 -1.47 17.68 24.82
N PRO A 99 -1.46 18.96 25.25
CA PRO A 99 -2.25 20.02 24.59
C PRO A 99 -1.79 20.27 23.14
N ASN A 100 -0.61 19.77 22.80
CA ASN A 100 -0.05 19.85 21.47
C ASN A 100 -0.25 18.58 20.64
N TYR A 101 -1.07 17.62 21.09
CA TYR A 101 -1.41 16.44 20.31
C TYR A 101 -2.32 16.82 19.16
N ARG A 102 -1.95 16.45 17.94
CA ARG A 102 -2.63 16.80 16.69
C ARG A 102 -2.72 15.61 15.75
N TYR A 103 -3.68 15.70 14.85
CA TYR A 103 -3.91 14.77 13.75
C TYR A 103 -3.88 15.50 12.43
N ARG A 104 -3.59 14.79 11.35
CA ARG A 104 -3.83 15.23 9.97
C ARG A 104 -4.16 14.03 9.09
N LEU A 105 -4.69 14.28 7.91
CA LEU A 105 -4.84 13.25 6.88
C LEU A 105 -3.45 12.74 6.45
N THR A 106 -3.37 11.48 6.05
CA THR A 106 -2.15 10.98 5.38
C THR A 106 -2.04 11.59 3.98
N GLU A 107 -0.83 11.65 3.43
CA GLU A 107 -0.60 12.16 2.06
C GLU A 107 -1.41 11.38 1.02
N GLU A 108 -1.60 10.09 1.22
CA GLU A 108 -2.37 9.22 0.36
C GLU A 108 -3.86 9.57 0.43
N THR A 109 -4.39 9.77 1.63
CA THR A 109 -5.80 10.12 1.83
C THR A 109 -6.12 11.49 1.21
N ILE A 110 -5.29 12.51 1.41
CA ILE A 110 -5.55 13.83 0.85
C ILE A 110 -5.50 13.83 -0.69
N LYS A 111 -4.59 13.04 -1.29
CA LYS A 111 -4.54 12.88 -2.75
C LYS A 111 -5.83 12.31 -3.30
N ILE A 112 -6.40 11.28 -2.66
CA ILE A 112 -7.68 10.70 -3.09
C ILE A 112 -8.82 11.71 -2.94
N LEU A 113 -8.92 12.37 -1.78
CA LEU A 113 -9.98 13.33 -1.53
C LEU A 113 -9.98 14.45 -2.59
N ARG A 114 -8.82 14.94 -2.98
CA ARG A 114 -8.69 15.96 -4.03
C ARG A 114 -9.17 15.50 -5.40
N THR A 115 -9.21 14.21 -5.67
CA THR A 115 -9.71 13.65 -6.94
C THR A 115 -11.19 13.31 -6.90
N MET A 116 -11.87 13.43 -5.77
CA MET A 116 -13.30 13.13 -5.65
C MET A 116 -14.12 13.92 -6.66
N LYS A 117 -15.12 13.24 -7.24
CA LYS A 117 -16.00 13.79 -8.31
C LYS A 117 -15.28 14.19 -9.60
N THR A 118 -14.05 13.70 -9.80
CA THR A 118 -13.34 13.81 -11.08
C THR A 118 -13.20 12.43 -11.74
N PRO A 119 -12.90 12.35 -13.04
CA PRO A 119 -12.61 11.07 -13.71
C PRO A 119 -11.44 10.31 -13.09
N ALA A 120 -10.46 11.00 -12.49
CA ALA A 120 -9.29 10.42 -11.84
C ALA A 120 -9.60 9.68 -10.53
N TRP A 121 -10.78 9.90 -9.93
CA TRP A 121 -11.12 9.35 -8.62
C TRP A 121 -11.08 7.81 -8.58
N LYS A 122 -11.62 7.16 -9.60
CA LYS A 122 -11.62 5.68 -9.69
C LYS A 122 -10.21 5.11 -9.69
N GLU A 123 -9.30 5.75 -10.40
CA GLU A 123 -7.90 5.30 -10.46
C GLU A 123 -7.17 5.56 -9.14
N SER A 124 -7.39 6.72 -8.52
CA SER A 124 -6.84 7.04 -7.19
C SER A 124 -7.30 6.05 -6.12
N ILE A 125 -8.56 5.63 -6.14
CA ILE A 125 -9.09 4.59 -5.22
C ILE A 125 -8.42 3.24 -5.47
N LYS A 126 -8.30 2.80 -6.72
CA LYS A 126 -7.61 1.53 -7.05
C LYS A 126 -6.17 1.54 -6.54
N TRP A 127 -5.46 2.63 -6.79
CA TRP A 127 -4.10 2.81 -6.31
C TRP A 127 -4.04 2.73 -4.78
N PHE A 128 -4.93 3.43 -4.07
CA PHE A 128 -4.99 3.42 -2.61
C PHE A 128 -5.25 2.00 -2.08
N LEU A 129 -6.25 1.30 -2.59
CA LEU A 129 -6.58 -0.06 -2.16
C LEU A 129 -5.44 -1.04 -2.42
N TYR A 130 -4.70 -0.86 -3.51
CA TYR A 130 -3.52 -1.66 -3.82
C TYR A 130 -2.40 -1.52 -2.79
N TYR A 131 -2.23 -0.33 -2.22
CA TYR A 131 -1.17 -0.03 -1.24
C TYR A 131 -1.66 0.02 0.22
N HIS A 132 -2.94 -0.20 0.48
CA HIS A 132 -3.55 0.10 1.78
C HIS A 132 -2.90 -0.65 2.96
N GLU A 133 -2.57 -1.94 2.83
CA GLU A 133 -1.83 -2.64 3.91
C GLU A 133 -0.41 -2.09 4.08
N LYS A 134 0.27 -1.79 3.00
CA LYS A 134 1.59 -1.14 3.07
C LYS A 134 1.50 0.19 3.84
N LEU A 135 0.43 0.96 3.64
CA LEU A 135 0.19 2.21 4.36
C LEU A 135 -0.14 1.99 5.83
N ILE A 136 -0.95 0.99 6.17
CA ILE A 136 -1.23 0.61 7.56
C ILE A 136 0.06 0.27 8.29
N ASP A 137 0.91 -0.54 7.69
CA ASP A 137 2.20 -0.94 8.25
C ASP A 137 3.14 0.28 8.40
N LEU A 138 3.20 1.15 7.40
CA LEU A 138 3.97 2.39 7.42
C LEU A 138 3.57 3.29 8.59
N TYR A 139 2.28 3.56 8.77
CA TYR A 139 1.81 4.46 9.82
C TYR A 139 1.80 3.81 11.22
N ALA A 140 1.70 2.50 11.32
CA ALA A 140 1.89 1.77 12.57
C ALA A 140 3.36 1.79 13.03
N SER A 141 4.30 1.66 12.12
CA SER A 141 5.74 1.63 12.40
C SER A 141 6.32 2.98 12.81
N LYS A 142 5.72 4.10 12.39
CA LYS A 142 6.12 5.45 12.85
C LYS A 142 6.16 5.59 14.39
N LYS A 143 5.48 4.70 15.13
CA LYS A 143 5.49 4.69 16.61
C LYS A 143 6.56 3.80 17.26
N LYS A 144 7.12 2.81 16.54
CA LYS A 144 8.16 1.92 17.05
C LYS A 144 9.11 1.59 15.92
N MET A 145 10.09 2.43 15.68
CA MET A 145 11.14 2.14 14.69
C MET A 145 12.09 1.06 15.22
N THR A 146 11.66 -0.19 15.16
CA THR A 146 12.59 -1.31 15.16
C THR A 146 12.83 -1.65 13.69
N MET A 147 13.98 -1.26 13.16
CA MET A 147 14.36 -1.59 11.79
C MET A 147 14.80 -3.04 11.70
N MET A 148 14.39 -3.76 10.67
CA MET A 148 14.78 -5.15 10.41
C MET A 148 16.04 -5.15 9.53
N PRO A 149 17.19 -5.65 10.01
CA PRO A 149 18.38 -5.75 9.18
C PRO A 149 18.17 -6.78 8.06
N VAL A 150 18.69 -6.47 6.89
CA VAL A 150 18.71 -7.35 5.71
C VAL A 150 20.03 -7.15 4.95
N ASN A 151 20.57 -8.22 4.38
CA ASN A 151 21.73 -8.15 3.50
C ASN A 151 21.25 -8.23 2.05
N ILE A 152 21.60 -7.24 1.23
CA ILE A 152 21.23 -7.16 -0.19
C ILE A 152 22.49 -6.90 -0.99
N ASN A 153 22.82 -7.77 -1.93
CA ASN A 153 24.03 -7.69 -2.76
C ASN A 153 25.34 -7.58 -1.95
N GLY A 154 25.36 -8.15 -0.73
CA GLY A 154 26.53 -8.08 0.16
C GLY A 154 26.60 -6.82 1.04
N GLU A 155 25.66 -5.89 0.91
CA GLU A 155 25.57 -4.68 1.71
C GLU A 155 24.47 -4.77 2.76
N SER A 156 24.65 -4.11 3.91
CA SER A 156 23.69 -4.12 5.01
C SER A 156 22.68 -2.99 4.87
N PHE A 157 21.42 -3.34 4.73
CA PHE A 157 20.28 -2.43 4.72
C PHE A 157 19.36 -2.67 5.93
N LYS A 158 18.35 -1.84 6.07
CA LYS A 158 17.33 -1.97 7.11
C LYS A 158 15.95 -1.71 6.52
N PHE A 159 15.08 -2.70 6.59
CA PHE A 159 13.66 -2.52 6.32
C PHE A 159 12.94 -1.92 7.51
N SER A 160 11.94 -1.10 7.25
CA SER A 160 10.94 -0.76 8.26
C SER A 160 10.13 -2.00 8.66
N THR A 161 9.58 -2.01 9.89
CA THR A 161 8.77 -3.13 10.37
C THR A 161 7.40 -3.17 9.67
N GLY A 162 6.93 -4.39 9.36
CA GLY A 162 5.62 -4.65 8.78
C GLY A 162 5.62 -5.94 7.99
N LYS A 163 4.45 -6.59 7.89
CA LYS A 163 4.30 -7.88 7.21
C LYS A 163 4.78 -7.86 5.76
N HIS A 164 4.56 -6.75 5.07
CA HIS A 164 5.00 -6.60 3.69
C HIS A 164 6.54 -6.62 3.60
N ASN A 165 7.22 -5.85 4.45
CA ASN A 165 8.68 -5.82 4.50
C ASN A 165 9.27 -7.11 5.09
N GLU A 166 8.58 -7.78 6.00
CA GLU A 166 8.92 -9.14 6.45
C GLU A 166 8.95 -10.12 5.27
N LEU A 167 7.95 -10.02 4.39
CA LEU A 167 7.88 -10.85 3.20
C LEU A 167 8.98 -10.49 2.18
N GLN A 168 9.24 -9.19 1.95
CA GLN A 168 10.34 -8.77 1.08
C GLN A 168 11.71 -9.25 1.61
N LYS A 169 11.93 -9.17 2.94
CA LYS A 169 13.11 -9.73 3.58
C LYS A 169 13.22 -11.23 3.32
N ALA A 170 12.13 -11.97 3.51
CA ALA A 170 12.10 -13.41 3.25
C ALA A 170 12.37 -13.74 1.76
N ILE A 171 11.88 -12.92 0.81
CA ILE A 171 12.22 -13.07 -0.60
C ILE A 171 13.73 -12.96 -0.82
N ILE A 172 14.39 -11.99 -0.22
CA ILE A 172 15.83 -11.78 -0.39
C ILE A 172 16.65 -12.87 0.31
N GLU A 173 16.29 -13.23 1.55
CA GLU A 173 17.11 -14.14 2.37
C GLU A 173 16.79 -15.61 2.18
N GLU A 174 15.56 -15.96 1.76
CA GLU A 174 15.09 -17.33 1.64
C GLU A 174 14.78 -17.76 0.20
N PHE A 175 13.99 -16.95 -0.54
CA PHE A 175 13.63 -17.27 -1.91
C PHE A 175 14.84 -17.12 -2.87
N ALA A 176 15.51 -15.97 -2.84
CA ALA A 176 16.58 -15.68 -3.81
C ALA A 176 17.71 -16.72 -3.76
N PRO A 177 18.26 -17.16 -2.61
CA PRO A 177 19.30 -18.18 -2.58
C PRO A 177 18.86 -19.54 -3.12
N ARG A 178 17.56 -19.88 -3.02
CA ARG A 178 17.03 -21.20 -3.43
C ARG A 178 16.63 -21.23 -4.89
N PHE A 179 15.91 -20.23 -5.36
CA PHE A 179 15.27 -20.24 -6.68
C PHE A 179 15.91 -19.29 -7.70
N ALA A 180 16.64 -18.29 -7.23
CA ALA A 180 17.43 -17.36 -8.03
C ALA A 180 18.87 -17.24 -7.53
N PRO A 181 19.62 -18.36 -7.37
CA PRO A 181 20.97 -18.33 -6.80
C PRO A 181 21.90 -17.45 -7.65
N ASN A 182 22.77 -16.69 -6.97
CA ASN A 182 23.70 -15.74 -7.56
C ASN A 182 23.02 -14.57 -8.31
N SER A 183 21.74 -14.30 -8.05
CA SER A 183 21.09 -13.12 -8.61
C SER A 183 21.51 -11.85 -7.90
N GLU A 184 21.59 -10.75 -8.65
CA GLU A 184 21.69 -9.39 -8.15
C GLU A 184 20.28 -8.84 -7.89
N CYS A 185 20.06 -8.22 -6.75
CA CYS A 185 18.83 -7.47 -6.49
C CYS A 185 18.94 -6.09 -7.16
N LEU A 186 18.20 -5.89 -8.24
CA LEU A 186 18.19 -4.63 -8.98
C LEU A 186 17.24 -3.60 -8.42
N TYR A 187 16.16 -4.07 -7.79
CA TYR A 187 15.17 -3.21 -7.16
C TYR A 187 14.53 -3.90 -5.95
N VAL A 188 14.38 -3.14 -4.89
CA VAL A 188 13.47 -3.44 -3.79
C VAL A 188 13.01 -2.14 -3.16
N GLY A 189 11.67 -2.02 -2.99
CA GLY A 189 11.06 -0.90 -2.29
C GLY A 189 10.91 -1.17 -0.80
N ASP A 190 10.86 -0.12 0.00
CA ASP A 190 10.43 -0.18 1.41
C ASP A 190 9.17 0.67 1.57
N THR A 191 8.39 0.37 2.58
CA THR A 191 7.16 1.14 2.86
C THR A 191 7.43 2.58 3.30
N ILE A 192 8.62 2.87 3.81
CA ILE A 192 9.07 4.21 4.21
C ILE A 192 9.99 4.81 3.15
N GLU A 193 11.02 4.09 2.75
CA GLU A 193 11.95 4.50 1.68
C GLU A 193 11.52 3.81 0.39
N LYS A 194 10.85 4.55 -0.51
CA LYS A 194 10.23 3.99 -1.72
C LYS A 194 11.17 3.13 -2.56
N ASP A 195 12.43 3.52 -2.67
CA ASP A 195 13.46 2.82 -3.41
C ASP A 195 14.63 2.51 -2.46
N LEU A 196 14.55 1.41 -1.69
CA LEU A 196 15.63 1.01 -0.77
C LEU A 196 16.87 0.57 -1.56
N VAL A 197 16.67 -0.17 -2.63
CA VAL A 197 17.69 -0.50 -3.64
C VAL A 197 17.12 -0.23 -5.00
N LYS A 198 17.87 0.48 -5.86
CA LYS A 198 17.52 0.73 -7.25
C LYS A 198 18.76 0.91 -8.09
N ASN A 199 19.16 -0.15 -8.78
CA ASN A 199 20.27 -0.11 -9.73
C ASN A 199 19.79 0.44 -11.09
N VAL A 200 19.68 1.77 -11.19
CA VAL A 200 19.15 2.46 -12.37
C VAL A 200 19.99 2.18 -13.62
N GLU A 201 21.32 2.07 -13.49
CA GLU A 201 22.22 1.83 -14.60
C GLU A 201 21.97 0.44 -15.18
N LYS A 202 21.96 -0.60 -14.34
CA LYS A 202 21.73 -1.98 -14.77
C LYS A 202 20.33 -2.18 -15.34
N LEU A 203 19.31 -1.57 -14.75
CA LEU A 203 17.94 -1.60 -15.27
C LEU A 203 17.86 -1.01 -16.68
N LYS A 204 18.52 0.13 -16.93
CA LYS A 204 18.60 0.75 -18.28
C LYS A 204 19.38 -0.10 -19.26
N GLU A 205 20.52 -0.68 -18.85
CA GLU A 205 21.31 -1.60 -19.69
C GLU A 205 20.48 -2.80 -20.15
N LEU A 206 19.61 -3.32 -19.27
CA LEU A 206 18.71 -4.42 -19.57
C LEU A 206 17.53 -4.04 -20.47
N GLY A 207 17.30 -2.74 -20.70
CA GLY A 207 16.23 -2.26 -21.58
C GLY A 207 14.92 -1.90 -20.85
N PHE A 208 14.96 -1.63 -19.53
CA PHE A 208 13.77 -1.16 -18.81
C PHE A 208 13.40 0.27 -19.21
N GLU A 209 12.17 0.48 -19.62
CA GLU A 209 11.58 1.81 -19.77
C GLU A 209 10.81 2.16 -18.48
N ILE A 210 11.45 2.91 -17.59
CA ILE A 210 10.83 3.30 -16.30
C ILE A 210 10.39 4.77 -16.39
N THR A 211 9.10 5.00 -16.31
CA THR A 211 8.51 6.34 -16.24
C THR A 211 8.15 6.72 -14.80
N LEU A 212 7.81 7.99 -14.56
CA LEU A 212 7.39 8.49 -13.23
C LEU A 212 6.09 7.85 -12.71
N HIS A 213 5.34 7.20 -13.58
CA HIS A 213 4.04 6.60 -13.26
C HIS A 213 4.08 5.08 -13.18
N ASP A 214 5.21 4.46 -13.53
CA ASP A 214 5.34 3.01 -13.53
C ASP A 214 5.45 2.48 -12.11
N LYS A 215 4.75 1.38 -11.89
CA LYS A 215 4.80 0.64 -10.64
C LYS A 215 5.82 -0.47 -10.78
N MET A 216 6.99 -0.27 -10.22
CA MET A 216 7.96 -1.36 -10.10
C MET A 216 7.36 -2.52 -9.31
N PRO A 217 7.68 -3.79 -9.65
CA PRO A 217 7.46 -4.92 -8.76
C PRO A 217 8.13 -4.70 -7.41
N ASP A 218 7.64 -5.36 -6.37
CA ASP A 218 8.16 -5.17 -5.02
C ASP A 218 9.65 -5.56 -4.91
N VAL A 219 10.05 -6.62 -5.62
CA VAL A 219 11.45 -7.04 -5.75
C VAL A 219 11.75 -7.43 -7.18
N VAL A 220 12.89 -6.98 -7.71
CA VAL A 220 13.42 -7.38 -9.02
C VAL A 220 14.81 -7.99 -8.83
N LEU A 221 14.96 -9.25 -9.22
CA LEU A 221 16.23 -9.97 -9.17
C LEU A 221 16.69 -10.30 -10.60
N TYR A 222 17.98 -10.13 -10.88
CA TYR A 222 18.58 -10.50 -12.16
C TYR A 222 19.63 -11.57 -11.97
N ARG A 223 19.50 -12.64 -12.70
CA ARG A 223 20.43 -13.75 -12.73
C ARG A 223 21.21 -13.75 -14.05
N GLU A 224 22.41 -13.20 -14.02
CA GLU A 224 23.22 -12.95 -15.23
C GLU A 224 23.64 -14.27 -15.95
N ASP A 225 24.00 -15.33 -15.20
CA ASP A 225 24.44 -16.61 -15.76
C ASP A 225 23.37 -17.33 -16.60
N LYS A 226 22.10 -16.96 -16.46
CA LYS A 226 20.97 -17.49 -17.19
C LYS A 226 20.27 -16.46 -18.07
N ASP A 227 20.63 -15.21 -17.91
CA ASP A 227 19.90 -14.07 -18.49
C ASP A 227 18.40 -14.10 -18.12
N TRP A 228 18.12 -14.22 -16.81
CA TRP A 228 16.76 -14.30 -16.27
C TRP A 228 16.50 -13.17 -15.29
N ILE A 229 15.31 -12.57 -15.43
CA ILE A 229 14.78 -11.55 -14.50
C ILE A 229 13.58 -12.12 -13.76
N TYR A 230 13.60 -12.01 -12.43
CA TYR A 230 12.50 -12.38 -11.56
C TYR A 230 11.78 -11.12 -11.11
N PHE A 231 10.49 -11.03 -11.41
CA PHE A 231 9.59 -10.01 -10.93
C PHE A 231 8.76 -10.60 -9.79
N VAL A 232 8.98 -10.13 -8.58
CA VAL A 232 8.34 -10.70 -7.39
C VAL A 232 7.41 -9.69 -6.76
N GLU A 233 6.13 -10.05 -6.64
CA GLU A 233 5.12 -9.29 -5.88
C GLU A 233 4.95 -9.88 -4.49
N SER A 234 5.01 -9.03 -3.46
CA SER A 234 4.87 -9.40 -2.05
C SER A 234 3.43 -9.19 -1.60
N VAL A 235 2.65 -10.26 -1.53
CA VAL A 235 1.21 -10.16 -1.27
C VAL A 235 0.88 -10.42 0.19
N THR A 236 0.37 -9.40 0.84
CA THR A 236 -0.18 -9.47 2.20
C THR A 236 -1.69 -9.21 2.23
N SER A 237 -2.22 -8.36 1.32
CA SER A 237 -3.66 -8.05 1.22
C SER A 237 -4.19 -7.84 -0.18
N VAL A 238 -3.36 -7.35 -1.10
CA VAL A 238 -3.74 -7.06 -2.49
C VAL A 238 -2.53 -7.21 -3.40
N GLY A 239 -2.78 -7.35 -4.70
CA GLY A 239 -1.79 -7.20 -5.75
C GLY A 239 -0.98 -8.45 -6.06
N PRO A 240 -1.61 -9.64 -6.24
CA PRO A 240 -0.90 -10.79 -6.79
C PRO A 240 -0.48 -10.52 -8.25
N MET A 241 0.35 -11.40 -8.78
CA MET A 241 0.71 -11.41 -10.19
C MET A 241 -0.52 -11.89 -11.01
N ASP A 242 -1.48 -10.98 -11.22
CA ASP A 242 -2.66 -11.20 -12.03
C ASP A 242 -2.37 -10.91 -13.51
N PRO A 243 -3.24 -11.25 -14.46
CA PRO A 243 -3.03 -11.02 -15.88
C PRO A 243 -2.81 -9.54 -16.23
N LYS A 244 -3.46 -8.62 -15.52
CA LYS A 244 -3.29 -7.20 -15.74
C LYS A 244 -1.90 -6.74 -15.28
N ARG A 245 -1.44 -7.24 -14.13
CA ARG A 245 -0.13 -6.91 -13.58
C ARG A 245 1.00 -7.41 -14.49
N ILE A 246 0.86 -8.58 -15.09
CA ILE A 246 1.81 -9.09 -16.09
C ILE A 246 1.89 -8.11 -17.26
N LEU A 247 0.76 -7.69 -17.84
CA LEU A 247 0.76 -6.75 -18.95
C LEU A 247 1.43 -5.41 -18.60
N GLU A 248 1.22 -4.90 -17.39
CA GLU A 248 1.88 -3.68 -16.91
C GLU A 248 3.41 -3.85 -16.85
N ILE A 249 3.90 -5.00 -16.38
CA ILE A 249 5.33 -5.31 -16.32
C ILE A 249 5.89 -5.54 -17.72
N GLU A 250 5.17 -6.26 -18.57
CA GLU A 250 5.59 -6.52 -19.97
C GLU A 250 5.72 -5.23 -20.77
N GLU A 251 4.82 -4.28 -20.60
CA GLU A 251 4.93 -2.96 -21.25
C GLU A 251 6.19 -2.20 -20.79
N MET A 252 6.42 -2.17 -19.45
CA MET A 252 7.62 -1.54 -18.88
C MET A 252 8.93 -2.24 -19.34
N THR A 253 8.86 -3.49 -19.70
CA THR A 253 10.01 -4.34 -20.05
C THR A 253 9.96 -4.85 -21.49
N LYS A 254 9.27 -4.14 -22.39
CA LYS A 254 9.10 -4.56 -23.79
C LYS A 254 10.41 -4.73 -24.55
N ASP A 255 11.43 -3.92 -24.20
CA ASP A 255 12.76 -3.96 -24.82
C ASP A 255 13.75 -4.84 -24.04
N VAL A 256 13.32 -5.50 -22.96
CA VAL A 256 14.13 -6.43 -22.18
C VAL A 256 14.14 -7.79 -22.87
N MET A 257 15.33 -8.24 -23.26
CA MET A 257 15.53 -9.53 -23.97
C MET A 257 15.70 -10.72 -23.02
N ALA A 258 16.03 -10.48 -21.74
CA ALA A 258 16.19 -11.52 -20.74
C ALA A 258 14.89 -12.29 -20.50
N GLY A 259 15.00 -13.56 -20.14
CA GLY A 259 13.86 -14.40 -19.77
C GLY A 259 13.15 -13.86 -18.53
N LYS A 260 11.83 -13.66 -18.61
CA LYS A 260 11.02 -13.07 -17.56
C LYS A 260 10.33 -14.16 -16.72
N ILE A 261 10.48 -14.09 -15.40
CA ILE A 261 9.86 -14.99 -14.44
C ILE A 261 9.00 -14.16 -13.51
N PHE A 262 7.69 -14.46 -13.47
CA PHE A 262 6.70 -13.75 -12.66
C PHE A 262 6.40 -14.57 -11.41
N VAL A 263 6.59 -13.98 -10.24
CA VAL A 263 6.44 -14.65 -8.94
C VAL A 263 5.49 -13.88 -8.05
N THR A 264 4.54 -14.57 -7.46
CA THR A 264 3.77 -14.04 -6.32
C THR A 264 4.27 -14.68 -5.03
N ALA A 265 4.70 -13.88 -4.08
CA ALA A 265 5.13 -14.33 -2.77
C ALA A 265 4.06 -14.08 -1.70
N PHE A 266 3.89 -15.02 -0.78
CA PHE A 266 2.99 -14.93 0.37
C PHE A 266 3.75 -15.27 1.66
N LEU A 267 3.36 -14.68 2.80
CA LEU A 267 3.90 -15.06 4.10
C LEU A 267 3.44 -16.47 4.51
N ASP A 268 2.15 -16.76 4.31
CA ASP A 268 1.49 -17.97 4.78
C ASP A 268 0.48 -18.52 3.77
N PHE A 269 0.18 -19.81 3.94
CA PHE A 269 -0.76 -20.53 3.07
C PHE A 269 -2.20 -20.03 3.17
N LYS A 270 -2.57 -19.42 4.29
CA LYS A 270 -3.91 -18.85 4.49
C LYS A 270 -4.11 -17.62 3.61
N THR A 271 -3.07 -16.80 3.48
CA THR A 271 -3.10 -15.62 2.58
C THR A 271 -3.13 -16.07 1.13
N TYR A 272 -2.28 -17.03 0.72
CA TYR A 272 -2.32 -17.61 -0.62
C TYR A 272 -3.73 -18.06 -1.05
N LYS A 273 -4.45 -18.80 -0.19
CA LYS A 273 -5.81 -19.29 -0.49
C LYS A 273 -6.80 -18.18 -0.84
N LYS A 274 -6.62 -16.98 -0.31
CA LYS A 274 -7.53 -15.86 -0.60
C LYS A 274 -7.36 -15.29 -2.01
N PHE A 275 -6.17 -15.43 -2.58
CA PHE A 275 -5.80 -14.85 -3.86
C PHE A 275 -5.57 -15.89 -4.97
N ALA A 276 -5.74 -17.17 -4.66
CA ALA A 276 -5.45 -18.25 -5.61
C ALA A 276 -6.23 -18.15 -6.93
N GLU A 277 -7.44 -17.60 -6.89
CA GLU A 277 -8.30 -17.41 -8.09
C GLU A 277 -7.88 -16.20 -8.95
N GLU A 278 -7.09 -15.27 -8.38
CA GLU A 278 -6.65 -14.04 -9.06
C GLU A 278 -5.30 -14.23 -9.77
N LEU A 279 -4.59 -15.29 -9.45
CA LEU A 279 -3.25 -15.57 -9.99
C LEU A 279 -3.30 -15.90 -11.48
N ALA A 280 -2.39 -15.31 -12.24
CA ALA A 280 -2.27 -15.62 -13.65
C ALA A 280 -1.61 -16.99 -13.88
N TRP A 281 -2.00 -17.67 -14.96
CA TRP A 281 -1.27 -18.80 -15.49
C TRP A 281 0.11 -18.37 -16.01
N GLU A 282 1.04 -19.30 -16.13
CA GLU A 282 2.45 -19.10 -16.53
C GLU A 282 3.22 -18.26 -15.50
N THR A 283 2.84 -18.37 -14.21
CA THR A 283 3.51 -17.72 -13.08
C THR A 283 3.85 -18.70 -11.97
N GLU A 284 4.71 -18.24 -11.06
CA GLU A 284 5.20 -18.99 -9.92
C GLU A 284 4.62 -18.45 -8.61
N VAL A 285 4.38 -19.32 -7.64
CA VAL A 285 3.94 -18.93 -6.30
C VAL A 285 4.90 -19.47 -5.27
N TRP A 286 5.40 -18.57 -4.43
CA TRP A 286 6.25 -18.93 -3.30
C TRP A 286 5.62 -18.53 -1.97
N ILE A 287 5.72 -19.40 -0.96
CA ILE A 287 5.13 -19.19 0.36
C ILE A 287 6.26 -19.27 1.40
N ALA A 288 6.51 -18.16 2.11
CA ALA A 288 7.61 -18.05 3.07
C ALA A 288 7.53 -19.04 4.23
N GLU A 289 6.33 -19.47 4.62
CA GLU A 289 6.07 -20.54 5.61
C GLU A 289 6.63 -21.90 5.17
N MET A 290 6.86 -22.10 3.85
CA MET A 290 7.38 -23.33 3.26
C MET A 290 8.48 -23.01 2.25
N PRO A 291 9.62 -22.45 2.67
CA PRO A 291 10.58 -21.76 1.82
C PRO A 291 11.28 -22.67 0.79
N GLU A 292 11.31 -23.97 1.00
CA GLU A 292 11.92 -24.95 0.09
C GLU A 292 11.03 -25.34 -1.10
N HIS A 293 9.75 -24.89 -1.11
CA HIS A 293 8.76 -25.30 -2.09
C HIS A 293 8.27 -24.15 -2.94
N MET A 294 7.92 -24.46 -4.17
CA MET A 294 7.28 -23.53 -5.09
C MET A 294 6.09 -24.19 -5.76
N ILE A 295 5.01 -23.43 -5.95
CA ILE A 295 3.85 -23.86 -6.73
C ILE A 295 4.02 -23.28 -8.12
N HIS A 296 4.05 -24.16 -9.12
CA HIS A 296 4.11 -23.78 -10.51
C HIS A 296 2.69 -23.77 -11.09
N LEU A 297 2.22 -22.62 -11.53
CA LEU A 297 0.95 -22.48 -12.25
C LEU A 297 1.15 -22.72 -13.75
N ASN A 298 2.31 -23.22 -14.11
CA ASN A 298 2.70 -23.58 -15.46
C ASN A 298 2.33 -25.05 -15.68
N GLY A 299 1.78 -25.34 -16.82
CA GLY A 299 1.48 -26.72 -17.16
C GLY A 299 1.29 -26.86 -18.65
N ASP A 300 1.75 -28.00 -19.17
CA ASP A 300 1.38 -28.34 -20.53
C ASP A 300 -0.14 -28.44 -20.63
N ARG A 301 -0.69 -28.01 -21.75
CA ARG A 301 -2.07 -28.30 -22.07
C ARG A 301 -2.29 -29.81 -22.02
N PHE A 302 -3.40 -30.23 -21.41
CA PHE A 302 -3.73 -31.64 -21.34
C PHE A 302 -3.81 -32.23 -22.75
N MET A 303 -2.91 -33.14 -23.07
CA MET A 303 -2.80 -33.83 -24.37
C MET A 303 -3.09 -35.32 -24.26
N GLY A 304 -3.44 -35.82 -23.07
CA GLY A 304 -3.70 -37.22 -22.76
C GLY A 304 -2.98 -37.68 -21.49
N PRO A 305 -3.11 -38.97 -21.11
CA PRO A 305 -2.39 -39.52 -19.95
C PRO A 305 -0.88 -39.45 -20.18
N ARG A 306 -0.16 -39.19 -19.07
CA ARG A 306 1.30 -39.25 -19.01
C ARG A 306 1.77 -40.60 -18.61
#